data_1fbb2021b2c2f2cd7a7acd3d46a67f2a
#
_entry.id   1fbb2021b2c2f2cd7a7acd3d46a67f2a
#
_cell.length_a   1.000
_cell.length_b   1.000
_cell.length_c   1.000
_cell.angle_alpha   90.00
_cell.angle_beta   90.00
_cell.angle_gamma   90.00
#
_symmetry.space_group_name_H-M   'P 1'
#
loop_
_entity.id
_entity.type
_entity.pdbx_description
1 polymer ?
#
loop_
_entity_poly.entity_id
_entity_poly.type
_entity_poly.pdbx_seq_one_letter_code
_entity_poly.pdbx_strand_id
1 'polypeptide(L)'
;MDVSQYLEIFIDETEEHLQTLSDCIMELEKEPENMDTINEIFRAAHSLKGMAGTMGFKRMQRLTHDMENVFQEVRSDKVKVNSNMIDLLFKCLDAIESYLNNVKASSDEGTEDNELIIKEPVSYTHLRAHE
;
A
#
# COMPACT_ATOMS: atom_id res chain seq x y z
N MET A 1 -15.02 -22.88 -7.68
CA MET A 1 -13.81 -22.20 -8.19
C MET A 1 -12.59 -22.78 -7.47
N ASP A 2 -11.60 -23.24 -8.19
CA ASP A 2 -10.43 -23.82 -7.56
C ASP A 2 -9.38 -22.74 -7.19
N VAL A 3 -8.34 -23.16 -6.49
CA VAL A 3 -7.32 -22.23 -5.98
C VAL A 3 -6.64 -21.45 -7.10
N SER A 4 -6.40 -22.07 -8.25
CA SER A 4 -5.72 -21.39 -9.36
C SER A 4 -6.57 -20.26 -9.97
N GLN A 5 -7.89 -20.43 -9.97
CA GLN A 5 -8.79 -19.38 -10.44
C GLN A 5 -8.81 -18.20 -9.47
N TYR A 6 -8.82 -18.47 -8.17
CA TYR A 6 -8.73 -17.41 -7.16
C TYR A 6 -7.41 -16.65 -7.28
N LEU A 7 -6.31 -17.36 -7.52
CA LEU A 7 -4.99 -16.75 -7.69
C LEU A 7 -4.97 -15.84 -8.93
N GLU A 8 -5.54 -16.28 -10.04
CA GLU A 8 -5.60 -15.46 -11.25
C GLU A 8 -6.36 -14.16 -11.02
N ILE A 9 -7.51 -14.25 -10.35
CA ILE A 9 -8.32 -13.07 -10.02
C ILE A 9 -7.53 -12.15 -9.08
N PHE A 10 -6.88 -12.73 -8.07
CA PHE A 10 -6.07 -11.96 -7.14
C PHE A 10 -4.95 -11.20 -7.86
N ILE A 11 -4.24 -11.88 -8.76
CA ILE A 11 -3.14 -11.29 -9.51
C ILE A 11 -3.65 -10.14 -10.37
N ASP A 12 -4.72 -10.35 -11.12
CA ASP A 12 -5.28 -9.34 -12.01
C ASP A 12 -5.75 -8.11 -11.26
N GLU A 13 -6.49 -8.31 -10.17
CA GLU A 13 -7.01 -7.20 -9.38
C GLU A 13 -5.89 -6.47 -8.64
N THR A 14 -4.89 -7.19 -8.17
CA THR A 14 -3.75 -6.57 -7.49
C THR A 14 -2.96 -5.70 -8.46
N GLU A 15 -2.77 -6.17 -9.70
CA GLU A 15 -2.09 -5.36 -10.73
C GLU A 15 -2.87 -4.07 -11.01
N GLU A 16 -4.19 -4.14 -11.09
CA GLU A 16 -5.04 -2.97 -11.28
C GLU A 16 -4.89 -1.98 -10.13
N HIS A 17 -4.94 -2.47 -8.90
CA HIS A 17 -4.79 -1.61 -7.73
C HIS A 17 -3.40 -0.99 -7.65
N LEU A 18 -2.37 -1.73 -8.02
CA LEU A 18 -1.00 -1.19 -8.06
C LEU A 18 -0.89 -0.05 -9.06
N GLN A 19 -1.53 -0.20 -10.22
CA GLN A 19 -1.53 0.87 -11.22
C GLN A 19 -2.26 2.11 -10.69
N THR A 20 -3.43 1.90 -10.09
CA THR A 20 -4.19 3.00 -9.48
C THR A 20 -3.37 3.71 -8.41
N LEU A 21 -2.72 2.94 -7.53
CA LEU A 21 -1.90 3.50 -6.46
C LEU A 21 -0.72 4.30 -7.02
N SER A 22 -0.04 3.75 -8.03
CA SER A 22 1.08 4.43 -8.67
C SER A 22 0.64 5.78 -9.26
N ASP A 23 -0.45 5.79 -10.00
CA ASP A 23 -0.98 7.00 -10.61
C ASP A 23 -1.39 8.02 -9.55
N CYS A 24 -2.06 7.56 -8.50
CA CYS A 24 -2.52 8.42 -7.41
C CYS A 24 -1.36 9.01 -6.61
N ILE A 25 -0.31 8.23 -6.36
CA ILE A 25 0.85 8.72 -5.61
C ILE A 25 1.59 9.79 -6.42
N MET A 26 1.72 9.59 -7.74
CA MET A 26 2.31 10.61 -8.61
C MET A 26 1.48 11.89 -8.62
N GLU A 27 0.16 11.75 -8.65
CA GLU A 27 -0.75 12.90 -8.57
C GLU A 27 -0.65 13.59 -7.22
N LEU A 28 -0.56 12.81 -6.14
CA LEU A 28 -0.44 13.34 -4.78
C LEU A 28 0.86 14.12 -4.59
N GLU A 29 1.93 13.71 -5.27
CA GLU A 29 3.19 14.45 -5.26
C GLU A 29 3.01 15.88 -5.77
N LYS A 30 2.16 16.06 -6.77
CA LYS A 30 1.87 17.38 -7.35
C LYS A 30 0.85 18.17 -6.53
N GLU A 31 -0.11 17.47 -5.95
CA GLU A 31 -1.20 18.08 -5.17
C GLU A 31 -1.36 17.35 -3.84
N PRO A 32 -0.49 17.61 -2.85
CA PRO A 32 -0.47 16.84 -1.60
C PRO A 32 -1.73 16.94 -0.75
N GLU A 33 -2.58 17.94 -1.01
CA GLU A 33 -3.80 18.13 -0.23
C GLU A 33 -5.07 17.71 -0.98
N ASN A 34 -4.93 17.07 -2.15
CA ASN A 34 -6.07 16.63 -2.94
C ASN A 34 -6.79 15.47 -2.24
N MET A 35 -7.92 15.77 -1.62
CA MET A 35 -8.68 14.79 -0.83
C MET A 35 -9.25 13.65 -1.67
N ASP A 36 -9.62 13.91 -2.92
CA ASP A 36 -10.12 12.85 -3.79
C ASP A 36 -9.03 11.80 -4.05
N THR A 37 -7.81 12.26 -4.30
CA THR A 37 -6.66 11.37 -4.50
C THR A 37 -6.33 10.62 -3.22
N ILE A 38 -6.32 11.31 -2.07
CA ILE A 38 -6.06 10.71 -0.77
C ILE A 38 -7.08 9.60 -0.48
N ASN A 39 -8.35 9.88 -0.73
CA ASN A 39 -9.41 8.90 -0.51
C ASN A 39 -9.29 7.70 -1.45
N GLU A 40 -8.86 7.92 -2.67
CA GLU A 40 -8.66 6.83 -3.64
C GLU A 40 -7.52 5.91 -3.22
N ILE A 41 -6.42 6.48 -2.73
CA ILE A 41 -5.30 5.68 -2.19
C ILE A 41 -5.77 4.87 -0.98
N PHE A 42 -6.52 5.50 -0.08
CA PHE A 42 -7.06 4.81 1.08
C PHE A 42 -7.92 3.61 0.67
N ARG A 43 -8.82 3.80 -0.29
CA ARG A 43 -9.71 2.73 -0.74
C ARG A 43 -8.94 1.59 -1.42
N ALA A 44 -7.94 1.93 -2.24
CA ALA A 44 -7.14 0.91 -2.91
C ALA A 44 -6.34 0.08 -1.90
N ALA A 45 -5.73 0.73 -0.91
CA ALA A 45 -5.00 0.03 0.14
C ALA A 45 -5.93 -0.87 0.96
N HIS A 46 -7.14 -0.38 1.26
CA HIS A 46 -8.13 -1.17 1.99
C HIS A 46 -8.53 -2.41 1.20
N SER A 47 -8.77 -2.27 -0.10
CA SER A 47 -9.13 -3.40 -0.97
C SER A 47 -8.00 -4.43 -1.03
N LEU A 48 -6.77 -3.97 -1.20
CA LEU A 48 -5.61 -4.86 -1.23
C LEU A 48 -5.44 -5.61 0.09
N LYS A 49 -5.62 -4.93 1.20
CA LYS A 49 -5.55 -5.55 2.52
C LYS A 49 -6.54 -6.71 2.63
N GLY A 50 -7.80 -6.45 2.23
CA GLY A 50 -8.85 -7.47 2.28
C GLY A 50 -8.54 -8.66 1.37
N MET A 51 -8.09 -8.39 0.15
CA MET A 51 -7.75 -9.43 -0.81
C MET A 51 -6.59 -10.29 -0.33
N ALA A 52 -5.52 -9.65 0.16
CA ALA A 52 -4.36 -10.37 0.68
C ALA A 52 -4.73 -11.23 1.89
N GLY A 53 -5.59 -10.68 2.76
CA GLY A 53 -6.08 -11.42 3.93
C GLY A 53 -6.86 -12.67 3.54
N THR A 54 -7.75 -12.54 2.55
CA THR A 54 -8.54 -13.67 2.04
C THR A 54 -7.65 -14.76 1.48
N MET A 55 -6.57 -14.40 0.80
CA MET A 55 -5.62 -15.35 0.23
C MET A 55 -4.60 -15.88 1.22
N GLY A 56 -4.56 -15.35 2.44
CA GLY A 56 -3.60 -15.77 3.44
C GLY A 56 -2.20 -15.19 3.27
N PHE A 57 -2.06 -14.14 2.47
CA PHE A 57 -0.77 -13.47 2.26
C PHE A 57 -0.56 -12.43 3.36
N LYS A 58 -0.05 -12.89 4.49
CA LYS A 58 0.03 -12.08 5.71
C LYS A 58 0.96 -10.89 5.61
N ARG A 59 2.06 -11.02 4.88
CA ARG A 59 3.02 -9.93 4.71
C ARG A 59 2.43 -8.81 3.88
N MET A 60 1.79 -9.16 2.77
CA MET A 60 1.09 -8.19 1.93
C MET A 60 -0.06 -7.54 2.70
N GLN A 61 -0.81 -8.33 3.45
CA GLN A 61 -1.91 -7.84 4.27
C GLN A 61 -1.41 -6.82 5.30
N ARG A 62 -0.31 -7.12 5.97
CA ARG A 62 0.26 -6.23 6.99
C ARG A 62 0.73 -4.93 6.39
N LEU A 63 1.45 -5.01 5.27
CA LEU A 63 1.97 -3.81 4.61
C LEU A 63 0.84 -2.89 4.13
N THR A 64 -0.17 -3.46 3.48
CA THR A 64 -1.31 -2.70 3.00
C THR A 64 -2.16 -2.14 4.14
N HIS A 65 -2.24 -2.86 5.25
CA HIS A 65 -2.89 -2.36 6.46
C HIS A 65 -2.14 -1.13 7.01
N ASP A 66 -0.82 -1.19 7.03
CA ASP A 66 -0.01 -0.05 7.47
C ASP A 66 -0.20 1.16 6.56
N MET A 67 -0.28 0.94 5.25
CA MET A 67 -0.60 2.01 4.29
C MET A 67 -1.98 2.63 4.56
N GLU A 68 -2.96 1.77 4.80
CA GLU A 68 -4.32 2.22 5.13
C GLU A 68 -4.30 3.10 6.37
N ASN A 69 -3.57 2.69 7.41
CA ASN A 69 -3.47 3.46 8.66
C ASN A 69 -2.84 4.82 8.44
N VAL A 70 -1.79 4.90 7.62
CA VAL A 70 -1.15 6.18 7.29
C VAL A 70 -2.16 7.10 6.62
N PHE A 71 -2.91 6.60 5.65
CA PHE A 71 -3.88 7.43 4.93
C PHE A 71 -5.10 7.75 5.77
N GLN A 72 -5.44 6.92 6.75
CA GLN A 72 -6.47 7.28 7.73
C GLN A 72 -6.03 8.52 8.53
N GLU A 73 -4.77 8.59 8.92
CA GLU A 73 -4.23 9.76 9.61
C GLU A 73 -4.17 10.98 8.71
N VAL A 74 -3.84 10.80 7.44
CA VAL A 74 -3.86 11.89 6.45
C VAL A 74 -5.28 12.43 6.28
N ARG A 75 -6.25 11.54 6.14
CA ARG A 75 -7.67 11.92 5.99
C ARG A 75 -8.20 12.68 7.21
N SER A 76 -7.70 12.33 8.38
CA SER A 76 -8.10 12.97 9.64
C SER A 76 -7.31 14.24 9.94
N ASP A 77 -6.47 14.66 9.00
CA ASP A 77 -5.62 15.85 9.12
C ASP A 77 -4.64 15.78 10.30
N LYS A 78 -4.29 14.57 10.71
CA LYS A 78 -3.30 14.36 11.78
C LYS A 78 -1.88 14.36 11.25
N VAL A 79 -1.72 14.00 9.98
CA VAL A 79 -0.43 13.93 9.29
C VAL A 79 -0.59 14.56 7.92
N LYS A 80 0.40 15.34 7.51
CA LYS A 80 0.39 15.95 6.18
C LYS A 80 1.32 15.20 5.24
N VAL A 81 0.93 15.13 3.98
CA VAL A 81 1.74 14.50 2.94
C VAL A 81 2.95 15.38 2.66
N ASN A 82 4.12 14.74 2.59
CA ASN A 82 5.38 15.40 2.23
C ASN A 82 6.22 14.48 1.35
N SER A 83 7.37 14.97 0.91
CA SER A 83 8.23 14.19 0.01
C SER A 83 8.74 12.89 0.64
N ASN A 84 9.01 12.87 1.94
CA ASN A 84 9.43 11.64 2.62
C ASN A 84 8.33 10.59 2.59
N MET A 85 7.09 11.00 2.78
CA MET A 85 5.95 10.09 2.70
C MET A 85 5.79 9.54 1.27
N ILE A 86 5.95 10.40 0.27
CA ILE A 86 5.86 9.98 -1.13
C ILE A 86 6.92 8.91 -1.44
N ASP A 87 8.16 9.12 -1.01
CA ASP A 87 9.24 8.15 -1.19
C ASP A 87 8.91 6.83 -0.51
N LEU A 88 8.38 6.91 0.70
CA LEU A 88 7.95 5.74 1.48
C LEU A 88 6.87 4.96 0.75
N LEU A 89 5.91 5.67 0.17
CA LEU A 89 4.80 5.04 -0.54
C LEU A 89 5.29 4.32 -1.80
N PHE A 90 6.25 4.89 -2.52
CA PHE A 90 6.83 4.18 -3.67
C PHE A 90 7.57 2.92 -3.23
N LYS A 91 8.25 2.95 -2.08
CA LYS A 91 8.86 1.73 -1.51
C LYS A 91 7.82 0.68 -1.17
N CYS A 92 6.65 1.10 -0.67
CA CYS A 92 5.54 0.18 -0.40
C CYS A 92 5.06 -0.47 -1.69
N LEU A 93 4.90 0.30 -2.77
CA LEU A 93 4.49 -0.26 -4.06
C LEU A 93 5.51 -1.27 -4.58
N ASP A 94 6.78 -0.98 -4.46
CA ASP A 94 7.84 -1.90 -4.87
C ASP A 94 7.77 -3.20 -4.09
N ALA A 95 7.50 -3.11 -2.78
CA ALA A 95 7.36 -4.30 -1.94
C ALA A 95 6.13 -5.13 -2.33
N ILE A 96 4.99 -4.48 -2.58
CA ILE A 96 3.78 -5.18 -3.00
C ILE A 96 4.01 -5.86 -4.36
N GLU A 97 4.68 -5.17 -5.28
CA GLU A 97 5.01 -5.73 -6.58
C GLU A 97 5.92 -6.96 -6.44
N SER A 98 6.88 -6.90 -5.52
CA SER A 98 7.76 -8.03 -5.24
C SER A 98 6.97 -9.23 -4.71
N TYR A 99 6.05 -9.00 -3.76
CA TYR A 99 5.17 -10.06 -3.26
C TYR A 99 4.33 -10.64 -4.40
N LEU A 100 3.80 -9.78 -5.26
CA LEU A 100 2.98 -10.23 -6.38
C LEU A 100 3.78 -11.08 -7.37
N ASN A 101 5.03 -10.67 -7.66
CA ASN A 101 5.90 -11.44 -8.54
C ASN A 101 6.19 -12.83 -7.96
N ASN A 102 6.36 -12.91 -6.64
CA ASN A 102 6.53 -14.20 -5.96
C ASN A 102 5.28 -15.06 -6.08
N VAL A 103 4.11 -14.45 -5.94
CA VAL A 103 2.84 -15.17 -6.11
C VAL A 103 2.71 -15.71 -7.52
N LYS A 104 3.07 -14.92 -8.53
CA LYS A 104 3.05 -15.37 -9.93
C LYS A 104 3.98 -16.55 -10.17
N ALA A 105 5.15 -16.54 -9.54
CA ALA A 105 6.17 -17.56 -9.74
C ALA A 105 5.95 -18.84 -8.94
N SER A 106 5.43 -18.72 -7.71
CA SER A 106 5.38 -19.87 -6.77
C SER A 106 4.07 -19.99 -5.98
N SER A 107 3.07 -19.18 -6.30
CA SER A 107 1.79 -19.16 -5.60
C SER A 107 1.89 -18.70 -4.13
N ASP A 108 2.99 -18.06 -3.76
CA ASP A 108 3.23 -17.57 -2.40
C ASP A 108 3.97 -16.24 -2.46
N GLU A 109 3.71 -15.35 -1.49
CA GLU A 109 4.30 -14.02 -1.44
C GLU A 109 5.80 -14.01 -1.13
N GLY A 110 6.34 -15.13 -0.63
CA GLY A 110 7.73 -15.21 -0.19
C GLY A 110 7.86 -14.87 1.28
N THR A 111 9.10 -14.74 1.73
CA THR A 111 9.39 -14.57 3.16
C THR A 111 10.05 -13.23 3.51
N GLU A 112 10.25 -12.35 2.53
CA GLU A 112 10.84 -11.05 2.79
C GLU A 112 9.88 -10.18 3.57
N ASP A 113 10.37 -9.62 4.68
CA ASP A 113 9.56 -8.83 5.59
C ASP A 113 9.86 -7.35 5.39
N ASN A 114 8.85 -6.59 4.96
CA ASN A 114 8.98 -5.16 4.66
C ASN A 114 8.36 -4.27 5.73
N GLU A 115 8.23 -4.77 6.95
CA GLU A 115 7.62 -4.01 8.06
C GLU A 115 8.29 -2.67 8.32
N LEU A 116 9.60 -2.63 8.18
CA LEU A 116 10.37 -1.42 8.50
C LEU A 116 10.08 -0.24 7.56
N ILE A 117 9.48 -0.49 6.42
CA ILE A 117 9.17 0.58 5.48
C ILE A 117 8.26 1.63 6.11
N ILE A 118 7.17 1.19 6.75
CA ILE A 118 6.19 2.11 7.35
C ILE A 118 6.46 2.31 8.83
N LYS A 119 7.06 1.33 9.49
CA LYS A 119 7.30 1.41 10.94
C LYS A 119 8.50 2.25 11.32
N GLU A 120 9.22 2.80 10.34
CA GLU A 120 10.25 3.78 10.65
C GLU A 120 9.55 5.07 11.07
N PRO A 121 9.53 5.41 12.36
CA PRO A 121 8.71 6.52 12.83
C PRO A 121 9.18 7.87 12.32
N VAL A 122 10.43 7.96 11.91
CA VAL A 122 11.03 9.20 11.43
C VAL A 122 10.44 9.66 10.11
N SER A 123 9.92 8.72 9.29
CA SER A 123 9.51 9.03 7.92
C SER A 123 8.32 9.97 7.83
N TYR A 124 7.31 9.78 8.68
CA TYR A 124 6.13 10.64 8.64
C TYR A 124 5.71 11.17 10.00
N THR A 125 5.90 10.39 11.06
CA THR A 125 5.51 10.82 12.41
C THR A 125 6.41 11.92 12.96
N HIS A 126 7.62 12.02 12.44
CA HIS A 126 8.55 13.08 12.84
C HIS A 126 7.98 14.47 12.56
N LEU A 127 7.27 14.63 11.46
CA LEU A 127 6.60 15.88 11.12
C LEU A 127 5.51 16.22 12.11
N ARG A 128 4.79 15.22 12.59
CA ARG A 128 3.72 15.43 13.58
C ARG A 128 4.29 16.01 14.87
N ALA A 129 5.49 15.59 15.25
CA ALA A 129 6.11 16.05 16.48
C ALA A 129 6.45 17.55 16.47
N HIS A 130 6.52 18.15 15.29
CA HIS A 130 6.83 19.57 15.14
C HIS A 130 5.60 20.45 14.99
N GLU A 131 4.45 19.84 14.99
CA GLU A 131 3.19 20.55 14.93
C GLU A 131 2.72 20.93 16.34
#